data_b1d5f168db35bb7f3a0200617517ed25
#
_entry.id   b1d5f168db35bb7f3a0200617517ed25
#
_cell.length_a   1.000
_cell.length_b   1.000
_cell.length_c   1.000
_cell.angle_alpha   90.00
_cell.angle_beta   90.00
_cell.angle_gamma   90.00
#
_symmetry.space_group_name_H-M   'P 1'
#
loop_
_entity.id
_entity.type
_entity.pdbx_description
1 polymer ?
#
loop_
_entity_poly.entity_id
_entity_poly.type
_entity_poly.pdbx_seq_one_letter_code
_entity_poly.pdbx_strand_id
1 'polypeptide(L)' 'MNVSYAVDNGSGWSPAVENGDIAGEMEQPVQALRVSLSGDEAARYTVYYRLYVKGVGWMAWAHDGTANGTSGYGYPVK' A
#
# COMPACT_ATOMS: atom_id res chain seq x y z
N MET A 1 17.98 -6.56 -0.12
CA MET A 1 16.76 -5.97 -0.72
C MET A 1 15.80 -5.56 0.38
N ASN A 2 15.25 -4.38 0.25
CA ASN A 2 14.31 -3.83 1.23
C ASN A 2 12.91 -3.74 0.63
N VAL A 3 11.90 -3.94 1.46
CA VAL A 3 10.50 -3.75 1.10
C VAL A 3 10.02 -2.48 1.78
N SER A 4 9.61 -1.50 1.00
CA SER A 4 9.08 -0.22 1.47
C SER A 4 7.60 -0.15 1.18
N TYR A 5 6.83 0.41 2.10
CA TYR A 5 5.39 0.51 1.91
C TYR A 5 4.84 1.76 2.62
N ALA A 6 3.72 2.26 2.11
CA ALA A 6 3.00 3.37 2.68
C ALA A 6 1.51 3.16 2.52
N VAL A 7 0.72 3.75 3.39
CA VAL A 7 -0.73 3.64 3.37
C VAL A 7 -1.38 5.01 3.35
N ASP A 8 -2.57 5.09 2.75
CA ASP A 8 -3.44 6.27 2.79
C ASP A 8 -4.66 5.91 3.64
N ASN A 9 -4.88 6.65 4.71
CA ASN A 9 -5.99 6.45 5.63
C ASN A 9 -7.13 7.46 5.44
N GLY A 10 -7.14 8.16 4.32
CA GLY A 10 -8.13 9.20 4.05
C GLY A 10 -7.66 10.62 4.37
N SER A 11 -6.57 10.74 5.14
CA SER A 11 -5.95 12.04 5.50
C SER A 11 -4.67 12.29 4.72
N GLY A 12 -4.34 11.41 3.78
CA GLY A 12 -3.13 11.47 2.98
C GLY A 12 -2.26 10.24 3.18
N TRP A 13 -1.16 10.18 2.45
CA TRP A 13 -0.22 9.08 2.52
C TRP A 13 0.66 9.18 3.76
N SER A 14 0.84 8.05 4.45
CA SER A 14 1.81 7.96 5.53
C SER A 14 3.24 8.06 4.98
N PRO A 15 4.24 8.40 5.82
CA PRO A 15 5.63 8.22 5.43
C PRO A 15 5.89 6.76 5.06
N ALA A 16 6.79 6.52 4.12
CA ALA A 16 7.19 5.16 3.76
C ALA A 16 7.94 4.52 4.94
N VAL A 17 7.65 3.25 5.22
CA VAL A 17 8.34 2.44 6.22
C VAL A 17 8.88 1.18 5.57
N GLU A 18 9.75 0.46 6.25
CA GLU A 18 10.45 -0.69 5.67
C GLU A 18 10.46 -1.89 6.59
N ASN A 19 10.49 -3.08 5.96
CA ASN A 19 10.95 -4.32 6.60
C ASN A 19 10.27 -4.66 7.93
N GLY A 20 8.96 -4.62 7.97
CA GLY A 20 8.20 -5.03 9.15
C GLY A 20 7.80 -3.89 10.08
N ASP A 21 8.19 -2.67 9.79
CA ASP A 21 7.70 -1.51 10.53
C ASP A 21 6.21 -1.29 10.28
N ILE A 22 5.56 -0.61 11.20
CA ILE A 22 4.13 -0.35 11.10
C ILE A 22 3.88 0.92 10.30
N ALA A 23 3.03 0.82 9.28
CA ALA A 23 2.53 1.98 8.53
C ALA A 23 1.08 2.23 8.91
N GLY A 24 0.71 3.52 9.00
CA GLY A 24 -0.63 3.93 9.36
C GLY A 24 -0.80 4.17 10.86
N GLU A 25 -2.01 4.43 11.27
CA GLU A 25 -2.33 4.76 12.66
C GLU A 25 -3.39 3.82 13.20
N MET A 26 -3.35 3.56 14.51
CA MET A 26 -4.38 2.77 15.17
C MET A 26 -5.74 3.42 14.99
N GLU A 27 -6.76 2.59 14.76
CA GLU A 27 -8.15 3.02 14.60
C GLU A 27 -8.41 3.87 13.36
N GLN A 28 -7.43 4.01 12.48
CA GLN A 28 -7.60 4.69 11.19
C GLN A 28 -7.61 3.65 10.07
N PRO A 29 -8.77 3.35 9.47
CA PRO A 29 -8.84 2.36 8.40
C PRO A 29 -7.99 2.76 7.20
N VAL A 30 -7.26 1.80 6.66
CA VAL A 30 -6.47 1.99 5.45
C VAL A 30 -7.38 1.99 4.23
N GLN A 31 -7.19 2.93 3.33
CA GLN A 31 -7.97 3.04 2.10
C GLN A 31 -7.15 2.71 0.85
N ALA A 32 -5.84 2.82 0.92
CA ALA A 32 -4.96 2.50 -0.19
C ALA A 32 -3.58 2.09 0.32
N LEU A 33 -2.85 1.38 -0.51
CA LEU A 33 -1.52 0.86 -0.21
C LEU A 33 -0.63 1.01 -1.44
N ARG A 34 0.64 1.32 -1.20
CA ARG A 34 1.67 1.18 -2.23
C ARG A 34 2.88 0.50 -1.64
N VAL A 35 3.51 -0.37 -2.43
CA VAL A 35 4.66 -1.18 -2.03
C VAL A 35 5.75 -1.05 -3.08
N SER A 36 6.98 -0.90 -2.66
CA SER A 36 8.12 -0.86 -3.57
C SER A 36 9.30 -1.62 -2.99
N LEU A 37 10.19 -2.07 -3.88
CA LEU A 37 11.42 -2.74 -3.51
C LEU A 37 12.60 -1.78 -3.72
N SER A 38 13.60 -1.89 -2.85
CA SER A 38 14.83 -1.11 -2.97
C SER A 38 16.05 -1.97 -2.60
N GLY A 39 17.22 -1.48 -2.90
CA GLY A 39 18.48 -2.18 -2.66
C GLY A 39 19.04 -2.78 -3.94
N ASP A 40 20.21 -3.47 -3.81
CA ASP A 40 21.00 -3.89 -4.97
C ASP A 40 20.28 -4.85 -5.91
N GLU A 41 19.40 -5.68 -5.40
CA GLU A 41 18.72 -6.69 -6.21
C GLU A 41 17.29 -6.29 -6.61
N ALA A 42 16.84 -5.11 -6.24
CA ALA A 42 15.46 -4.68 -6.49
C ALA A 42 15.12 -4.66 -7.99
N ALA A 43 16.08 -4.34 -8.85
CA ALA A 43 15.86 -4.29 -10.28
C ALA A 43 15.58 -5.66 -10.92
N ARG A 44 15.84 -6.75 -10.21
CA ARG A 44 15.61 -8.12 -10.70
C ARG A 44 14.20 -8.61 -10.43
N TYR A 45 13.44 -7.89 -9.60
CA TYR A 45 12.14 -8.33 -9.13
C TYR A 45 11.10 -7.25 -9.34
N THR A 46 9.87 -7.68 -9.59
CA THR A 46 8.71 -6.79 -9.62
C THR A 46 7.78 -7.23 -8.51
N VAL A 47 7.38 -6.30 -7.65
CA VAL A 47 6.40 -6.58 -6.61
C VAL A 47 5.01 -6.25 -7.14
N TYR A 48 4.10 -7.23 -7.04
CA TYR A 48 2.69 -7.07 -7.38
C TYR A 48 1.85 -7.16 -6.12
N TYR A 49 0.82 -6.35 -6.04
CA TYR A 49 -0.09 -6.35 -4.90
C TYR A 49 -1.47 -5.88 -5.31
N ARG A 50 -2.46 -6.34 -4.58
CA ARG A 50 -3.83 -5.84 -4.70
C ARG A 50 -4.52 -5.91 -3.36
N LEU A 51 -5.58 -5.11 -3.21
CA LEU A 51 -6.35 -5.02 -1.99
C LEU A 51 -7.78 -5.46 -2.23
N TYR A 52 -8.39 -6.02 -1.19
CA TYR A 52 -9.84 -6.20 -1.12
C TYR A 52 -10.41 -5.01 -0.35
N VAL A 53 -11.31 -4.27 -0.99
CA VAL A 53 -11.87 -3.04 -0.43
C VAL A 53 -13.33 -3.25 -0.09
N LYS A 54 -13.72 -2.91 1.12
CA LYS A 54 -15.09 -3.04 1.58
C LYS A 54 -16.03 -2.21 0.69
N GLY A 55 -17.06 -2.84 0.15
CA GLY A 55 -18.03 -2.20 -0.74
C GLY A 55 -17.61 -2.15 -2.20
N VAL A 56 -16.37 -2.50 -2.52
CA VAL A 56 -15.84 -2.49 -3.88
C VAL A 56 -15.42 -3.89 -4.34
N GLY A 57 -14.72 -4.64 -3.48
CA GLY A 57 -14.19 -5.96 -3.81
C GLY A 57 -12.69 -5.89 -4.12
N TRP A 58 -12.19 -6.88 -4.86
CA TRP A 58 -10.79 -6.91 -5.25
C TRP A 58 -10.48 -5.81 -6.25
N MET A 59 -9.41 -5.07 -5.97
CA MET A 59 -8.88 -4.07 -6.89
C MET A 59 -8.03 -4.76 -7.95
N ALA A 60 -7.77 -4.06 -9.06
CA ALA A 60 -6.81 -4.53 -10.05
C ALA A 60 -5.42 -4.62 -9.45
N TRP A 61 -4.55 -5.48 -10.02
CA TRP A 61 -3.17 -5.59 -9.58
C TRP A 61 -2.42 -4.28 -9.80
N ALA A 62 -1.66 -3.86 -8.79
CA ALA A 62 -0.72 -2.76 -8.88
C ALA A 62 0.71 -3.31 -8.77
N HIS A 63 1.71 -2.52 -9.09
CA HIS A 63 3.10 -2.94 -9.01
C HIS A 63 4.04 -1.77 -8.72
N ASP A 64 5.17 -2.07 -8.10
CA ASP A 64 6.35 -1.19 -7.97
C ASP A 64 6.03 0.26 -7.57
N GLY A 65 5.37 0.43 -6.45
CA GLY A 65 5.12 1.76 -5.90
C GLY A 65 3.86 2.45 -6.41
N THR A 66 3.12 1.84 -7.33
CA THR A 66 1.83 2.40 -7.73
C THR A 66 0.79 2.16 -6.65
N ALA A 67 -0.13 3.11 -6.49
CA ALA A 67 -1.16 3.00 -5.46
C ALA A 67 -2.21 1.95 -5.81
N ASN A 68 -2.67 1.21 -4.80
CA ASN A 68 -3.80 0.29 -4.91
C ASN A 68 -4.82 0.64 -3.83
N GLY A 69 -6.09 0.60 -4.18
CA GLY A 69 -7.16 0.94 -3.26
C GLY A 69 -8.00 2.12 -3.75
N THR A 70 -8.75 2.72 -2.82
CA THR A 70 -9.72 3.77 -3.13
C THR A 70 -9.41 5.04 -2.35
N SER A 71 -8.20 5.55 -2.53
CA SER A 71 -7.75 6.75 -1.84
C SER A 71 -8.72 7.92 -2.05
N GLY A 72 -9.15 8.53 -0.96
CA GLY A 72 -10.04 9.68 -1.00
C GLY A 72 -11.53 9.37 -1.14
N TYR A 73 -11.91 8.11 -1.29
CA TYR A 73 -13.33 7.74 -1.43
C TYR A 73 -13.96 7.23 -0.14
N GLY A 74 -13.18 7.04 0.91
CA GLY A 74 -13.71 6.60 2.19
C GLY A 74 -13.98 5.10 2.32
N TYR A 75 -13.57 4.28 1.37
CA TYR A 75 -13.76 2.83 1.42
C TYR A 75 -12.57 2.15 2.10
N PRO A 76 -12.76 1.53 3.27
CA PRO A 76 -11.64 0.89 3.98
C PRO A 76 -11.21 -0.42 3.33
N VAL A 77 -9.94 -0.71 3.44
CA VAL A 77 -9.38 -2.02 3.08
C VAL A 77 -9.87 -3.05 4.11
N LYS A 78 -10.20 -4.18 3.62
CA LYS A 78 -10.76 -5.24 4.44
C LYS A 78 -9.74 -6.30 4.84
#